data_79ddde665498b28d65429d4162dc249f
#
_entry.id   79ddde665498b28d65429d4162dc249f
#
_cell.length_a   1.000
_cell.length_b   1.000
_cell.length_c   1.000
_cell.angle_alpha   90.00
_cell.angle_beta   90.00
_cell.angle_gamma   90.00
#
_symmetry.space_group_name_H-M   'P 1'
#
loop_
_entity.id
_entity.type
_entity.pdbx_description
1 polymer ?
#
loop_
_entity_poly.entity_id
_entity_poly.type
_entity_poly.pdbx_seq_one_letter_code
_entity_poly.pdbx_strand_id
1 'polypeptide(L)'
;VSLLCLAPHMHQVGQNMTVYGIRPAGDTEKLIRINKWDFHWQGFYMLPTIKKLTAGTMLRADAFYDNTTANPENPNSPPKDVSAGEATTDEMMLTYFAYTPYQEGDEKILIDSTVLSAPELLNYYHGQQLLDVCPNPAVNDIIVKYHMDEPDMGGISLLDMQGKVVRQFMPAGRINSGYSVYTYSVNGLPAGNYLLELKTTHNVLTQ
;
A
#
# COMPACT_ATOMS: atom_id res chain seq x y z
N VAL A 1 -7.07 -14.33 14.52
CA VAL A 1 -7.56 -14.07 13.16
C VAL A 1 -6.54 -13.26 12.39
N SER A 2 -6.62 -13.33 11.09
CA SER A 2 -5.84 -12.58 10.12
C SER A 2 -6.71 -11.46 9.53
N LEU A 3 -6.46 -10.22 9.96
CA LEU A 3 -7.19 -9.05 9.49
C LEU A 3 -6.63 -8.59 8.14
N LEU A 4 -7.50 -8.40 7.15
CA LEU A 4 -7.16 -8.05 5.76
C LEU A 4 -7.41 -6.57 5.45
N CYS A 5 -8.59 -6.08 5.85
CA CYS A 5 -8.97 -4.69 5.60
C CYS A 5 -9.99 -4.19 6.62
N LEU A 6 -10.17 -2.87 6.60
CA LEU A 6 -11.17 -2.17 7.40
C LEU A 6 -11.99 -1.26 6.48
N ALA A 7 -13.25 -1.02 6.88
CA ALA A 7 -14.10 0.00 6.26
C ALA A 7 -14.74 0.85 7.37
N PRO A 8 -14.08 1.93 7.80
CA PRO A 8 -14.66 2.93 8.69
C PRO A 8 -15.83 3.64 8.02
N HIS A 9 -16.84 3.98 8.82
CA HIS A 9 -18.02 4.68 8.35
C HIS A 9 -18.53 5.68 9.40
N MET A 10 -18.71 6.91 8.96
CA MET A 10 -19.39 8.01 9.65
C MET A 10 -20.19 8.81 8.64
N HIS A 11 -21.09 9.65 9.11
CA HIS A 11 -21.80 10.60 8.24
C HIS A 11 -21.13 11.99 8.22
N GLN A 12 -21.90 13.01 7.90
CA GLN A 12 -21.40 14.34 7.50
C GLN A 12 -20.80 15.17 8.65
N VAL A 13 -21.17 14.90 9.90
CA VAL A 13 -20.57 15.63 11.03
C VAL A 13 -19.28 14.97 11.55
N GLY A 14 -18.90 13.80 11.01
CA GLY A 14 -17.62 13.16 11.29
C GLY A 14 -16.44 13.99 10.82
N GLN A 15 -15.33 14.00 11.59
CA GLN A 15 -14.13 14.79 11.27
C GLN A 15 -12.87 13.93 11.17
N ASN A 16 -12.73 12.95 12.04
CA ASN A 16 -11.61 12.02 12.01
C ASN A 16 -11.96 10.72 12.73
N MET A 17 -11.24 9.64 12.40
CA MET A 17 -11.38 8.35 13.09
C MET A 17 -10.03 7.68 13.23
N THR A 18 -9.81 7.03 14.38
CA THR A 18 -8.66 6.15 14.60
C THR A 18 -9.17 4.80 15.10
N VAL A 19 -8.70 3.72 14.47
CA VAL A 19 -9.04 2.35 14.85
C VAL A 19 -7.76 1.61 15.25
N TYR A 20 -7.81 0.90 16.37
CA TYR A 20 -6.68 0.15 16.90
C TYR A 20 -7.12 -1.07 17.71
N GLY A 21 -6.23 -2.03 17.82
CA GLY A 21 -6.39 -3.20 18.68
C GLY A 21 -5.67 -3.00 20.02
N ILE A 22 -6.31 -3.35 21.12
CA ILE A 22 -5.70 -3.42 22.45
C ILE A 22 -5.49 -4.89 22.76
N ARG A 23 -4.21 -5.32 22.84
CA ARG A 23 -3.89 -6.70 23.16
C ARG A 23 -4.10 -7.00 24.64
N PRO A 24 -4.24 -8.28 25.02
CA PRO A 24 -4.41 -8.65 26.43
C PRO A 24 -3.27 -8.14 27.35
N ALA A 25 -2.09 -7.93 26.80
CA ALA A 25 -0.95 -7.35 27.52
C ALA A 25 -1.05 -5.84 27.75
N GLY A 26 -2.07 -5.18 27.17
CA GLY A 26 -2.31 -3.74 27.31
C GLY A 26 -1.63 -2.88 26.24
N ASP A 27 -0.78 -3.45 25.42
CA ASP A 27 -0.19 -2.73 24.28
C ASP A 27 -1.20 -2.57 23.14
N THR A 28 -0.98 -1.53 22.32
CA THR A 28 -1.89 -1.18 21.23
C THR A 28 -1.26 -1.41 19.86
N GLU A 29 -2.05 -1.94 18.94
CA GLU A 29 -1.71 -2.02 17.52
C GLU A 29 -2.59 -1.07 16.71
N LYS A 30 -1.96 -0.10 16.06
CA LYS A 30 -2.66 0.84 15.17
C LYS A 30 -3.09 0.10 13.90
N LEU A 31 -4.36 0.24 13.53
CA LEU A 31 -4.92 -0.38 12.33
C LEU A 31 -5.15 0.65 11.22
N ILE A 32 -5.86 1.74 11.52
CA ILE A 32 -6.06 2.85 10.58
C ILE A 32 -6.21 4.17 11.32
N ARG A 33 -5.77 5.26 10.69
CA ARG A 33 -6.05 6.62 11.12
C ARG A 33 -6.46 7.46 9.94
N ILE A 34 -7.65 8.03 9.99
CA ILE A 34 -8.18 9.00 9.04
C ILE A 34 -8.16 10.36 9.74
N ASN A 35 -7.22 11.22 9.33
CA ASN A 35 -7.02 12.53 9.96
C ASN A 35 -8.07 13.57 9.55
N LYS A 36 -8.61 13.43 8.33
CA LYS A 36 -9.66 14.26 7.79
C LYS A 36 -10.67 13.33 7.13
N TRP A 37 -11.85 13.26 7.74
CA TRP A 37 -12.96 12.49 7.18
C TRP A 37 -13.54 13.20 5.97
N ASP A 38 -13.87 12.45 4.95
CA ASP A 38 -14.66 12.89 3.82
C ASP A 38 -15.79 11.89 3.60
N PHE A 39 -17.02 12.34 3.81
CA PHE A 39 -18.21 11.50 3.66
C PHE A 39 -18.34 10.89 2.26
N HIS A 40 -17.85 11.58 1.23
CA HIS A 40 -17.92 11.12 -0.16
C HIS A 40 -16.78 10.15 -0.52
N TRP A 41 -15.78 10.01 0.34
CA TRP A 41 -14.64 9.13 0.14
C TRP A 41 -14.60 8.02 1.20
N GLN A 42 -15.54 7.08 1.08
CA GLN A 42 -15.63 5.94 1.97
C GLN A 42 -15.34 4.65 1.21
N GLY A 43 -14.52 3.78 1.77
CA GLY A 43 -14.15 2.55 1.08
C GLY A 43 -13.51 1.51 2.00
N PHE A 44 -13.10 0.41 1.38
CA PHE A 44 -12.31 -0.62 2.04
C PHE A 44 -10.83 -0.23 1.99
N TYR A 45 -10.25 -0.07 3.16
CA TYR A 45 -8.83 0.20 3.33
C TYR A 45 -8.12 -1.12 3.53
N MET A 46 -7.47 -1.60 2.47
CA MET A 46 -6.63 -2.79 2.56
C MET A 46 -5.43 -2.50 3.44
N LEU A 47 -5.11 -3.42 4.34
CA LEU A 47 -3.88 -3.31 5.10
C LEU A 47 -2.70 -3.66 4.20
N PRO A 48 -1.55 -2.97 4.32
CA PRO A 48 -0.37 -3.32 3.52
C PRO A 48 0.01 -4.78 3.70
N THR A 49 -0.11 -5.26 4.92
CA THR A 49 0.17 -6.63 5.34
C THR A 49 -0.99 -7.17 6.15
N ILE A 50 -1.18 -8.47 6.09
CA ILE A 50 -2.14 -9.12 6.96
C ILE A 50 -1.74 -8.90 8.42
N LYS A 51 -2.68 -8.44 9.25
CA LYS A 51 -2.46 -8.22 10.68
C LYS A 51 -2.97 -9.39 11.49
N LYS A 52 -2.05 -10.03 12.22
CA LYS A 52 -2.43 -11.06 13.20
C LYS A 52 -3.06 -10.41 14.43
N LEU A 53 -4.35 -10.62 14.63
CA LEU A 53 -5.02 -10.26 15.87
C LEU A 53 -5.12 -11.50 16.78
N THR A 54 -4.43 -11.43 17.90
CA THR A 54 -4.44 -12.53 18.91
C THR A 54 -5.78 -12.63 19.62
N ALA A 55 -6.10 -13.80 20.14
CA ALA A 55 -7.31 -13.99 20.92
C ALA A 55 -7.32 -13.04 22.14
N GLY A 56 -8.47 -12.45 22.42
CA GLY A 56 -8.63 -11.47 23.49
C GLY A 56 -8.22 -10.04 23.13
N THR A 57 -7.77 -9.78 21.90
CA THR A 57 -7.56 -8.39 21.42
C THR A 57 -8.91 -7.71 21.33
N MET A 58 -9.03 -6.54 21.99
CA MET A 58 -10.19 -5.66 21.89
C MET A 58 -9.98 -4.66 20.75
N LEU A 59 -10.88 -4.63 19.79
CA LEU A 59 -10.90 -3.61 18.75
C LEU A 59 -11.59 -2.37 19.26
N ARG A 60 -10.96 -1.21 19.08
CA ARG A 60 -11.48 0.09 19.49
C ARG A 60 -11.39 1.09 18.35
N ALA A 61 -12.46 1.87 18.19
CA ALA A 61 -12.50 3.01 17.30
C ALA A 61 -12.79 4.27 18.13
N ASP A 62 -12.02 5.31 17.89
CA ASP A 62 -12.23 6.65 18.45
C ASP A 62 -12.53 7.59 17.28
N ALA A 63 -13.63 8.35 17.36
CA ALA A 63 -14.04 9.31 16.35
C ALA A 63 -14.26 10.68 16.96
N PHE A 64 -14.03 11.70 16.17
CA PHE A 64 -14.34 13.09 16.49
C PHE A 64 -15.38 13.64 15.53
N TYR A 65 -16.36 14.37 16.05
CA TYR A 65 -17.46 14.95 15.33
C TYR A 65 -17.53 16.47 15.55
N ASP A 66 -17.91 17.20 14.52
CA ASP A 66 -18.18 18.64 14.60
C ASP A 66 -19.58 18.94 14.07
N ASN A 67 -20.52 19.12 14.99
CA ASN A 67 -21.89 19.55 14.68
C ASN A 67 -22.07 21.05 14.91
N THR A 68 -21.11 21.87 14.50
CA THR A 68 -21.18 23.33 14.60
C THR A 68 -21.35 23.97 13.23
N THR A 69 -21.58 25.29 13.24
CA THR A 69 -21.62 26.11 12.00
C THR A 69 -20.25 26.21 11.33
N ALA A 70 -19.17 25.82 12.00
CA ALA A 70 -17.82 25.81 11.44
C ALA A 70 -17.57 24.61 10.52
N ASN A 71 -18.35 23.55 10.66
CA ASN A 71 -18.29 22.40 9.76
C ASN A 71 -19.04 22.69 8.46
N PRO A 72 -18.35 22.84 7.31
CA PRO A 72 -19.01 23.12 6.04
C PRO A 72 -19.88 21.96 5.52
N GLU A 73 -19.60 20.73 6.01
CA GLU A 73 -20.35 19.52 5.65
C GLU A 73 -21.55 19.26 6.57
N ASN A 74 -21.82 20.16 7.53
CA ASN A 74 -22.97 19.99 8.41
C ASN A 74 -24.28 19.97 7.60
N PRO A 75 -25.09 18.91 7.70
CA PRO A 75 -26.30 18.76 6.90
C PRO A 75 -27.39 19.78 7.28
N ASN A 76 -27.24 20.49 8.42
CA ASN A 76 -28.19 21.45 8.92
C ASN A 76 -27.58 22.84 9.10
N SER A 77 -28.26 23.87 8.59
CA SER A 77 -27.90 25.27 8.81
C SER A 77 -29.14 26.07 9.21
N PRO A 78 -29.27 26.52 10.48
CA PRO A 78 -28.35 26.31 11.60
C PRO A 78 -28.26 24.83 12.04
N PRO A 79 -27.19 24.45 12.76
CA PRO A 79 -27.05 23.11 13.30
C PRO A 79 -28.25 22.68 14.15
N LYS A 80 -28.59 21.39 14.08
CA LYS A 80 -29.65 20.75 14.85
C LYS A 80 -29.09 19.57 15.63
N ASP A 81 -29.82 19.10 16.61
CA ASP A 81 -29.48 17.84 17.28
C ASP A 81 -29.43 16.70 16.24
N VAL A 82 -28.37 15.90 16.32
CA VAL A 82 -28.16 14.75 15.48
C VAL A 82 -28.26 13.50 16.35
N SER A 83 -29.06 12.53 15.91
CA SER A 83 -29.22 11.24 16.57
C SER A 83 -28.61 10.13 15.74
N ALA A 84 -28.41 8.97 16.35
CA ALA A 84 -27.98 7.80 15.61
C ALA A 84 -29.06 7.32 14.64
N GLY A 85 -28.71 7.08 13.38
CA GLY A 85 -29.66 6.65 12.36
C GLY A 85 -29.00 6.42 11.00
N GLU A 86 -29.78 5.90 10.05
CA GLU A 86 -29.30 5.50 8.72
C GLU A 86 -29.33 6.64 7.70
N ALA A 87 -30.10 7.72 7.96
CA ALA A 87 -30.13 8.85 7.06
C ALA A 87 -28.80 9.62 7.10
N THR A 88 -28.36 10.17 5.99
CA THR A 88 -27.11 10.93 5.91
C THR A 88 -27.08 12.16 6.80
N THR A 89 -28.27 12.65 7.20
CA THR A 89 -28.46 13.74 8.18
C THR A 89 -28.45 13.27 9.64
N ASP A 90 -28.55 11.96 9.88
CA ASP A 90 -28.30 11.34 11.16
C ASP A 90 -26.79 11.09 11.31
N GLU A 91 -26.35 10.35 12.34
CA GLU A 91 -24.95 10.01 12.48
C GLU A 91 -24.75 8.53 12.78
N MET A 92 -23.64 8.00 12.29
CA MET A 92 -23.18 6.65 12.54
C MET A 92 -21.72 6.64 12.99
N MET A 93 -21.35 5.60 13.71
CA MET A 93 -19.95 5.25 13.99
C MET A 93 -19.80 3.75 13.84
N LEU A 94 -19.33 3.33 12.68
CA LEU A 94 -19.13 1.92 12.38
C LEU A 94 -17.70 1.68 11.85
N THR A 95 -17.22 0.47 12.06
CA THR A 95 -16.03 -0.02 11.36
C THR A 95 -16.27 -1.48 11.02
N TYR A 96 -16.27 -1.78 9.75
CA TYR A 96 -16.32 -3.16 9.26
C TYR A 96 -14.91 -3.72 9.19
N PHE A 97 -14.79 -5.02 9.45
CA PHE A 97 -13.52 -5.75 9.43
C PHE A 97 -13.67 -6.98 8.54
N ALA A 98 -12.78 -7.11 7.55
CA ALA A 98 -12.67 -8.35 6.80
C ALA A 98 -11.48 -9.16 7.34
N TYR A 99 -11.73 -10.39 7.73
CA TYR A 99 -10.73 -11.26 8.33
C TYR A 99 -10.95 -12.73 7.96
N THR A 100 -9.93 -13.53 8.17
CA THR A 100 -9.94 -14.99 7.97
C THR A 100 -9.37 -15.68 9.22
N PRO A 101 -9.62 -16.98 9.43
CA PRO A 101 -8.87 -17.75 10.40
C PRO A 101 -7.36 -17.62 10.17
N TYR A 102 -6.61 -17.36 11.25
CA TYR A 102 -5.16 -17.20 11.15
C TYR A 102 -4.47 -18.50 10.76
N GLN A 103 -3.53 -18.39 9.82
CA GLN A 103 -2.56 -19.41 9.49
C GLN A 103 -1.14 -18.88 9.77
N GLU A 104 -0.25 -19.77 10.17
CA GLU A 104 1.13 -19.38 10.46
C GLU A 104 1.81 -18.79 9.20
N GLY A 105 2.33 -17.57 9.35
CA GLY A 105 3.00 -16.85 8.26
C GLY A 105 2.10 -15.84 7.54
N ASP A 106 0.79 -15.77 7.84
CA ASP A 106 -0.11 -14.80 7.21
C ASP A 106 0.39 -13.36 7.36
N GLU A 107 0.98 -13.01 8.50
CA GLU A 107 1.53 -11.68 8.76
C GLU A 107 2.71 -11.29 7.85
N LYS A 108 3.24 -12.26 7.10
CA LYS A 108 4.30 -12.02 6.09
C LYS A 108 3.74 -11.77 4.69
N ILE A 109 2.43 -11.91 4.52
CA ILE A 109 1.78 -11.70 3.23
C ILE A 109 1.57 -10.22 3.00
N LEU A 110 2.14 -9.70 1.92
CA LEU A 110 1.95 -8.35 1.44
C LEU A 110 0.67 -8.30 0.59
N ILE A 111 -0.32 -7.51 1.01
CA ILE A 111 -1.58 -7.34 0.28
C ILE A 111 -1.49 -6.13 -0.64
N ASP A 112 -0.98 -5.00 -0.12
CA ASP A 112 -0.86 -3.75 -0.87
C ASP A 112 0.52 -3.12 -0.66
N SER A 113 1.35 -3.22 -1.67
CA SER A 113 2.70 -2.67 -1.64
C SER A 113 2.76 -1.17 -1.91
N THR A 114 1.67 -0.56 -2.36
CA THR A 114 1.66 0.86 -2.75
C THR A 114 1.73 1.82 -1.56
N VAL A 115 1.32 1.35 -0.38
CA VAL A 115 1.28 2.14 0.86
C VAL A 115 2.48 1.91 1.78
N LEU A 116 3.37 0.98 1.43
CA LEU A 116 4.57 0.72 2.22
C LEU A 116 5.67 1.73 1.91
N SER A 117 6.37 2.17 2.94
CA SER A 117 7.62 2.91 2.77
C SER A 117 8.74 1.96 2.28
N ALA A 118 9.78 2.53 1.67
CA ALA A 118 10.91 1.73 1.20
C ALA A 118 11.53 0.82 2.29
N PRO A 119 11.70 1.24 3.57
CA PRO A 119 12.19 0.36 4.63
C PRO A 119 11.25 -0.80 4.98
N GLU A 120 9.93 -0.61 4.83
CA GLU A 120 8.94 -1.67 5.07
C GLU A 120 8.93 -2.68 3.92
N LEU A 121 9.09 -2.21 2.68
CA LEU A 121 9.23 -3.08 1.52
C LEU A 121 10.46 -4.01 1.64
N LEU A 122 11.58 -3.51 2.17
CA LEU A 122 12.81 -4.29 2.36
C LEU A 122 12.63 -5.54 3.22
N ASN A 123 11.69 -5.52 4.18
CA ASN A 123 11.42 -6.67 5.05
C ASN A 123 10.56 -7.76 4.37
N TYR A 124 9.97 -7.46 3.21
CA TYR A 124 9.08 -8.37 2.50
C TYR A 124 9.76 -9.15 1.38
N TYR A 125 10.76 -8.54 0.76
CA TYR A 125 11.41 -9.14 -0.38
C TYR A 125 12.63 -9.96 0.07
N HIS A 126 12.54 -11.26 -0.11
CA HIS A 126 13.63 -12.19 0.06
C HIS A 126 14.05 -12.70 -1.32
N GLY A 127 15.35 -12.76 -1.54
CA GLY A 127 15.91 -13.14 -2.83
C GLY A 127 16.13 -11.95 -3.77
N GLN A 128 16.70 -12.24 -4.93
CA GLN A 128 16.83 -11.27 -6.00
C GLN A 128 15.49 -11.14 -6.71
N GLN A 129 14.96 -9.94 -6.79
CA GLN A 129 13.66 -9.70 -7.41
C GLN A 129 13.68 -8.43 -8.27
N LEU A 130 13.07 -8.50 -9.45
CA LEU A 130 12.65 -7.35 -10.22
C LEU A 130 11.21 -7.04 -9.79
N LEU A 131 11.01 -5.91 -9.09
CA LEU A 131 9.79 -5.66 -8.34
C LEU A 131 8.74 -4.94 -9.17
N ASP A 132 9.17 -3.92 -9.95
CA ASP A 132 8.23 -3.08 -10.67
C ASP A 132 8.93 -2.30 -11.79
N VAL A 133 8.20 -2.11 -12.89
CA VAL A 133 8.59 -1.26 -14.00
C VAL A 133 7.41 -0.37 -14.37
N CYS A 134 7.52 0.90 -14.03
CA CYS A 134 6.42 1.85 -14.25
C CYS A 134 6.92 3.21 -14.78
N PRO A 135 6.08 3.97 -15.53
CA PRO A 135 4.77 3.58 -16.03
C PRO A 135 4.85 2.50 -17.12
N ASN A 136 3.80 1.70 -17.23
CA ASN A 136 3.61 0.79 -18.36
C ASN A 136 2.14 0.93 -18.84
N PRO A 137 1.88 1.47 -20.06
CA PRO A 137 2.86 1.87 -21.09
C PRO A 137 3.73 3.09 -20.71
N ALA A 138 4.97 3.07 -21.18
CA ALA A 138 5.93 4.15 -21.00
C ALA A 138 5.95 5.10 -22.23
N VAL A 139 6.24 6.38 -21.98
CA VAL A 139 6.37 7.39 -23.05
C VAL A 139 7.81 7.90 -23.15
N ASN A 140 8.37 8.41 -22.03
CA ASN A 140 9.71 9.01 -22.02
C ASN A 140 10.68 8.23 -21.13
N ASP A 141 10.25 7.90 -19.93
CA ASP A 141 11.08 7.29 -18.92
C ASP A 141 10.35 6.14 -18.24
N ILE A 142 11.10 5.20 -17.69
CA ILE A 142 10.63 4.13 -16.81
C ILE A 142 11.37 4.20 -15.47
N ILE A 143 10.67 3.85 -14.42
CA ILE A 143 11.24 3.63 -13.10
C ILE A 143 11.34 2.12 -12.91
N VAL A 144 12.53 1.65 -12.64
CA VAL A 144 12.83 0.24 -12.38
C VAL A 144 13.14 0.06 -10.91
N LYS A 145 12.39 -0.82 -10.26
CA LYS A 145 12.57 -1.16 -8.84
C LYS A 145 13.01 -2.61 -8.72
N TYR A 146 14.08 -2.84 -7.99
CA TYR A 146 14.55 -4.19 -7.73
C TYR A 146 15.13 -4.34 -6.32
N HIS A 147 15.24 -5.59 -5.86
CA HIS A 147 15.83 -5.96 -4.59
C HIS A 147 16.89 -7.04 -4.77
N MET A 148 17.97 -6.92 -4.00
CA MET A 148 19.06 -7.89 -3.94
C MET A 148 19.34 -8.26 -2.48
N ASP A 149 19.31 -9.54 -2.11
CA ASP A 149 19.65 -9.95 -0.74
C ASP A 149 21.13 -9.74 -0.47
N GLU A 150 21.97 -10.07 -1.44
CA GLU A 150 23.42 -9.96 -1.36
C GLU A 150 23.98 -9.19 -2.55
N PRO A 151 25.16 -8.55 -2.40
CA PRO A 151 25.82 -7.91 -3.53
C PRO A 151 26.19 -8.93 -4.60
N ASP A 152 25.96 -8.60 -5.88
CA ASP A 152 26.33 -9.45 -7.01
C ASP A 152 26.88 -8.61 -8.16
N MET A 153 27.46 -9.24 -9.16
CA MET A 153 27.82 -8.60 -10.43
C MET A 153 26.65 -8.76 -11.40
N GLY A 154 26.26 -7.67 -12.03
CA GLY A 154 25.13 -7.72 -12.97
C GLY A 154 24.88 -6.42 -13.69
N GLY A 155 23.82 -6.39 -14.53
CA GLY A 155 23.42 -5.23 -15.30
C GLY A 155 21.95 -5.27 -15.66
N ILE A 156 21.42 -4.14 -16.13
CA ILE A 156 20.04 -4.00 -16.57
C ILE A 156 20.01 -3.65 -18.06
N SER A 157 19.27 -4.44 -18.81
CA SER A 157 19.11 -4.28 -20.26
C SER A 157 17.64 -4.31 -20.67
N LEU A 158 17.32 -3.59 -21.73
CA LEU A 158 16.04 -3.69 -22.41
C LEU A 158 16.23 -4.52 -23.69
N LEU A 159 15.37 -5.52 -23.86
CA LEU A 159 15.42 -6.44 -24.98
C LEU A 159 14.16 -6.30 -25.84
N ASP A 160 14.27 -6.56 -27.11
CA ASP A 160 13.11 -6.78 -27.97
C ASP A 160 12.50 -8.18 -27.74
N MET A 161 11.37 -8.46 -28.36
CA MET A 161 10.66 -9.74 -28.21
C MET A 161 11.42 -10.93 -28.81
N GLN A 162 12.53 -10.71 -29.52
CA GLN A 162 13.46 -11.73 -30.03
C GLN A 162 14.65 -11.96 -29.10
N GLY A 163 14.68 -11.23 -27.94
CA GLY A 163 15.76 -11.34 -26.95
C GLY A 163 17.03 -10.58 -27.30
N LYS A 164 16.99 -9.70 -28.32
CA LYS A 164 18.11 -8.84 -28.65
C LYS A 164 18.12 -7.60 -27.77
N VAL A 165 19.28 -7.27 -27.20
CA VAL A 165 19.45 -6.05 -26.41
C VAL A 165 19.29 -4.83 -27.33
N VAL A 166 18.28 -4.02 -27.06
CA VAL A 166 18.01 -2.75 -27.77
C VAL A 166 18.55 -1.54 -27.02
N ARG A 167 18.68 -1.65 -25.69
CA ARG A 167 19.29 -0.62 -24.86
C ARG A 167 19.88 -1.22 -23.60
N GLN A 168 21.06 -0.77 -23.23
CA GLN A 168 21.66 -1.12 -21.93
C GLN A 168 21.46 0.06 -20.98
N PHE A 169 20.72 -0.17 -19.92
CA PHE A 169 20.44 0.85 -18.91
C PHE A 169 21.53 0.91 -17.84
N MET A 170 21.96 -0.24 -17.37
CA MET A 170 23.06 -0.36 -16.42
C MET A 170 24.07 -1.37 -16.98
N PRO A 171 25.31 -0.96 -17.28
CA PRO A 171 26.35 -1.87 -17.72
C PRO A 171 26.70 -2.86 -16.62
N ALA A 172 27.26 -4.01 -16.98
CA ALA A 172 27.70 -5.00 -16.02
C ALA A 172 28.67 -4.40 -15.01
N GLY A 173 28.33 -4.49 -13.74
CA GLY A 173 29.06 -3.91 -12.64
C GLY A 173 28.58 -4.49 -11.31
N ARG A 174 29.14 -4.00 -10.20
CA ARG A 174 28.70 -4.40 -8.86
C ARG A 174 27.34 -3.80 -8.56
N ILE A 175 26.39 -4.66 -8.21
CA ILE A 175 25.08 -4.30 -7.68
C ILE A 175 25.14 -4.54 -6.16
N ASN A 176 24.79 -3.53 -5.38
CA ASN A 176 24.76 -3.65 -3.92
C ASN A 176 23.49 -4.38 -3.45
N SER A 177 23.56 -4.97 -2.26
CA SER A 177 22.37 -5.51 -1.61
C SER A 177 21.38 -4.41 -1.23
N GLY A 178 20.10 -4.80 -1.08
CA GLY A 178 19.02 -3.95 -0.68
C GLY A 178 18.11 -3.54 -1.84
N TYR A 179 17.20 -2.64 -1.51
CA TYR A 179 16.21 -2.09 -2.45
C TYR A 179 16.81 -0.95 -3.27
N SER A 180 16.57 -0.98 -4.56
CA SER A 180 17.08 0.02 -5.50
C SER A 180 15.98 0.52 -6.42
N VAL A 181 16.03 1.83 -6.72
CA VAL A 181 15.13 2.51 -7.62
C VAL A 181 15.95 3.32 -8.61
N TYR A 182 15.76 3.09 -9.89
CA TYR A 182 16.43 3.83 -10.95
C TYR A 182 15.43 4.32 -12.00
N THR A 183 15.69 5.50 -12.55
CA THR A 183 14.93 6.02 -13.67
C THR A 183 15.78 5.91 -14.94
N TYR A 184 15.21 5.32 -15.97
CA TYR A 184 15.87 5.14 -17.26
C TYR A 184 15.03 5.72 -18.40
N SER A 185 15.71 6.39 -19.34
CA SER A 185 15.01 6.95 -20.49
C SER A 185 14.78 5.89 -21.58
N VAL A 186 13.55 5.84 -22.06
CA VAL A 186 13.13 5.03 -23.22
C VAL A 186 12.92 5.88 -24.48
N ASN A 187 13.29 7.16 -24.42
CA ASN A 187 13.17 8.06 -25.56
C ASN A 187 13.92 7.52 -26.80
N GLY A 188 13.29 7.67 -27.95
CA GLY A 188 13.83 7.22 -29.22
C GLY A 188 13.71 5.73 -29.51
N LEU A 189 13.09 4.96 -28.63
CA LEU A 189 12.69 3.58 -28.93
C LEU A 189 11.40 3.58 -29.76
N PRO A 190 11.27 2.71 -30.77
CA PRO A 190 10.01 2.50 -31.46
C PRO A 190 8.90 2.07 -30.50
N ALA A 191 7.64 2.37 -30.82
CA ALA A 191 6.52 1.84 -30.07
C ALA A 191 6.47 0.31 -30.24
N GLY A 192 6.36 -0.40 -29.12
CA GLY A 192 6.35 -1.87 -29.13
C GLY A 192 6.42 -2.45 -27.72
N ASN A 193 6.46 -3.78 -27.67
CA ASN A 193 6.68 -4.53 -26.44
C ASN A 193 8.18 -4.83 -26.30
N TYR A 194 8.66 -4.70 -25.07
CA TYR A 194 10.05 -4.94 -24.70
C TYR A 194 10.08 -5.77 -23.40
N LEU A 195 11.18 -6.46 -23.20
CA LEU A 195 11.47 -7.15 -21.95
C LEU A 195 12.57 -6.41 -21.21
N LEU A 196 12.34 -6.06 -19.95
CA LEU A 196 13.39 -5.59 -19.07
C LEU A 196 14.09 -6.79 -18.43
N GLU A 197 15.38 -6.86 -18.55
CA GLU A 197 16.22 -7.91 -17.97
C GLU A 197 17.14 -7.33 -16.90
N LEU A 198 17.06 -7.86 -15.68
CA LEU A 198 18.10 -7.73 -14.65
C LEU A 198 18.89 -9.05 -14.64
N LYS A 199 20.09 -9.02 -15.17
CA LYS A 199 20.97 -10.18 -15.23
C LYS A 199 22.08 -10.04 -14.21
N THR A 200 22.25 -11.05 -13.37
CA THR A 200 23.33 -11.14 -12.39
C THR A 200 24.18 -12.38 -12.66
N THR A 201 25.24 -12.59 -11.86
CA THR A 201 26.08 -13.78 -11.98
C THR A 201 25.29 -15.08 -11.77
N HIS A 202 24.27 -15.04 -10.91
CA HIS A 202 23.53 -16.22 -10.48
C HIS A 202 22.11 -16.30 -11.04
N ASN A 203 21.53 -15.19 -11.47
CA ASN A 203 20.12 -15.13 -11.87
C ASN A 203 19.88 -14.24 -13.09
N VAL A 204 18.78 -14.53 -13.79
CA VAL A 204 18.20 -13.68 -14.84
C VAL A 204 16.75 -13.45 -14.47
N LEU A 205 16.39 -12.20 -14.25
CA LEU A 205 15.03 -11.76 -13.92
C LEU A 205 14.49 -10.91 -15.07
N THR A 206 13.26 -11.18 -15.50
CA THR A 206 12.62 -10.46 -16.61
C THR A 206 11.21 -9.98 -16.23
N GLN A 207 10.84 -8.84 -16.79
CA GLN A 207 9.50 -8.26 -16.66
C GLN A 207 9.06 -7.59 -17.98
#